data_68f4b86da5e55f5dcbfef6a1be362b14
#
_entry.id   68f4b86da5e55f5dcbfef6a1be362b14
#
_cell.length_a   1.000
_cell.length_b   1.000
_cell.length_c   1.000
_cell.angle_alpha   90.00
_cell.angle_beta   90.00
_cell.angle_gamma   90.00
#
_symmetry.space_group_name_H-M   'P 1'
#
loop_
_entity.id
_entity.type
_entity.pdbx_description
1 polymer ?
#
loop_
_entity_poly.entity_id
_entity_poly.type
_entity_poly.pdbx_seq_one_letter_code
_entity_poly.pdbx_strand_id
1 'polypeptide(L)' 'MKDITVNYYGKLAELIGTNQELVQTTAESIGDFSLFLRQRHPSLCDMTLQIAQNNHIESSEAPLSSKGVDVFPPFSGG' A
#
# COMPACT_ATOMS: atom_id res chain seq x y z
N MET A 1 -11.29 -2.09 -13.61
CA MET A 1 -10.65 -1.32 -12.55
C MET A 1 -11.20 -1.69 -11.19
N LYS A 2 -10.33 -1.74 -10.21
CA LYS A 2 -10.72 -2.05 -8.84
C LYS A 2 -10.71 -0.79 -8.00
N ASP A 3 -11.69 -0.66 -7.13
CA ASP A 3 -11.72 0.40 -6.12
C ASP A 3 -11.14 -0.18 -4.84
N ILE A 4 -10.04 0.39 -4.39
CA ILE A 4 -9.33 -0.09 -3.21
C ILE A 4 -9.26 1.03 -2.17
N THR A 5 -9.69 0.73 -0.96
CA THR A 5 -9.50 1.65 0.17
C THR A 5 -8.12 1.37 0.76
N VAL A 6 -7.30 2.38 0.83
CA VAL A 6 -5.93 2.26 1.33
C VAL A 6 -5.83 2.96 2.67
N ASN A 7 -5.41 2.24 3.68
CA ASN A 7 -5.17 2.80 5.00
C ASN A 7 -3.65 2.94 5.21
N TYR A 8 -3.21 4.14 5.51
CA TYR A 8 -1.80 4.44 5.73
C TYR A 8 -1.51 4.55 7.21
N TYR A 9 -0.42 3.97 7.64
CA TYR A 9 -0.04 3.94 9.05
C TYR A 9 1.31 4.60 9.29
N GLY A 10 1.50 5.10 10.50
CA GLY A 10 2.78 5.68 10.92
C GLY A 10 3.19 6.86 10.06
N LYS A 11 4.44 6.90 9.68
CA LYS A 11 4.99 8.00 8.89
C LYS A 11 4.36 8.13 7.51
N LEU A 12 3.76 7.05 7.00
CA LEU A 12 3.15 7.11 5.69
C LEU A 12 1.98 8.08 5.66
N ALA A 13 1.18 8.10 6.72
CA ALA A 13 0.08 9.04 6.80
C ALA A 13 0.57 10.48 6.77
N GLU A 14 1.69 10.75 7.39
CA GLU A 14 2.28 12.09 7.40
C GLU A 14 2.83 12.46 6.04
N LEU A 15 3.53 11.53 5.38
CA LEU A 15 4.12 11.78 4.07
C LEU A 15 3.07 12.02 2.99
N ILE A 16 1.98 11.30 3.08
CA ILE A 16 0.93 11.35 2.06
C ILE A 16 -0.07 12.46 2.36
N GLY A 17 -0.22 12.81 3.64
CA GLY A 17 -1.14 13.86 4.05
C GLY A 17 -2.53 13.37 4.40
N THR A 18 -2.74 12.07 4.43
CA THR A 18 -4.00 11.48 4.84
C THR A 18 -3.75 10.07 5.35
N ASN A 19 -4.62 9.59 6.23
CA ASN A 19 -4.49 8.23 6.73
C ASN A 19 -5.37 7.22 5.97
N GLN A 20 -6.17 7.71 5.02
CA GLN A 20 -7.00 6.82 4.22
C GLN A 20 -7.31 7.48 2.88
N GLU A 21 -7.29 6.70 1.82
CA GLU A 21 -7.76 7.19 0.53
C GLU A 21 -8.38 6.05 -0.27
N LEU A 22 -9.28 6.43 -1.16
CA LEU A 22 -9.86 5.49 -2.11
C LEU A 22 -9.15 5.66 -3.44
N VAL A 23 -8.62 4.57 -3.98
CA VAL A 23 -7.93 4.59 -5.26
C VAL A 23 -8.56 3.62 -6.23
N GLN A 24 -8.40 3.91 -7.52
CA GLN A 24 -8.79 2.99 -8.58
C GLN A 24 -7.53 2.47 -9.26
N THR A 25 -7.43 1.18 -9.42
CA THR A 25 -6.23 0.56 -9.95
C THR A 25 -6.57 -0.67 -10.78
N THR A 26 -5.69 -0.98 -11.72
CA THR A 26 -5.74 -2.23 -12.48
C THR A 26 -4.77 -3.27 -11.94
N ALA A 27 -4.09 -2.97 -10.85
CA ALA A 27 -3.13 -3.90 -10.25
C ALA A 27 -3.83 -5.20 -9.86
N GLU A 28 -3.16 -6.32 -10.11
CA GLU A 28 -3.70 -7.63 -9.80
C GLU A 28 -2.93 -8.35 -8.70
N SER A 29 -1.72 -7.88 -8.41
CA SER A 29 -0.89 -8.43 -7.34
C SER A 29 -0.51 -7.35 -6.35
N ILE A 30 -0.06 -7.77 -5.19
CA ILE A 30 0.43 -6.84 -4.17
C ILE A 30 1.65 -6.07 -4.70
N GLY A 31 2.54 -6.73 -5.43
CA GLY A 31 3.71 -6.07 -6.02
C GLY A 31 3.30 -4.99 -7.02
N ASP A 32 2.33 -5.29 -7.87
CA ASP A 32 1.82 -4.30 -8.82
C ASP A 32 1.17 -3.14 -8.09
N PHE A 33 0.46 -3.42 -7.03
CA PHE A 33 -0.18 -2.37 -6.25
C PHE A 33 0.86 -1.49 -5.56
N SER A 34 1.93 -2.09 -5.07
CA SER A 34 3.04 -1.33 -4.48
C SER A 34 3.63 -0.36 -5.49
N LEU A 35 3.86 -0.82 -6.73
CA LEU A 35 4.34 0.06 -7.80
C LEU A 35 3.35 1.18 -8.09
N PHE A 36 2.07 0.84 -8.14
CA PHE A 36 1.02 1.83 -8.35
C PHE A 36 1.07 2.93 -7.29
N LEU A 37 1.21 2.55 -6.02
CA LEU A 37 1.28 3.53 -4.93
C LEU A 37 2.52 4.40 -5.03
N ARG A 38 3.65 3.84 -5.43
CA ARG A 38 4.88 4.62 -5.58
C ARG A 38 4.78 5.63 -6.71
N GLN A 39 4.09 5.27 -7.78
CA GLN A 39 3.86 6.20 -8.89
C GLN A 39 2.89 7.30 -8.48
N ARG A 40 1.89 6.96 -7.68
CA ARG A 40 0.91 7.91 -7.20
C ARG A 40 1.51 8.86 -6.16
N HIS A 41 2.41 8.34 -5.32
CA HIS A 41 3.04 9.10 -4.25
C HIS A 41 4.57 8.92 -4.35
N PRO A 42 5.24 9.78 -5.13
CA PRO A 42 6.69 9.63 -5.34
C PRO A 42 7.51 9.66 -4.05
N SER A 43 6.99 10.24 -2.98
CA SER A 43 7.69 10.22 -1.70
C SER A 43 7.89 8.81 -1.15
N LEU A 44 7.17 7.83 -1.69
CA LEU A 44 7.30 6.43 -1.27
C LEU A 44 8.35 5.65 -2.08
N CYS A 45 8.97 6.27 -3.09
CA CYS A 45 9.87 5.56 -3.99
C CYS A 45 11.04 4.88 -3.29
N ASP A 46 11.58 5.52 -2.25
CA ASP A 46 12.75 5.01 -1.55
C ASP A 46 12.40 4.14 -0.35
N MET A 47 11.13 3.82 -0.18
CA MET A 47 10.66 3.07 0.97
C MET A 47 10.23 1.67 0.57
N THR A 48 10.54 0.72 1.44
CA THR A 48 10.00 -0.64 1.32
C THR A 48 8.67 -0.65 2.04
N LEU A 49 7.59 -0.80 1.29
CA LEU A 49 6.26 -0.80 1.87
C LEU A 49 5.85 -2.22 2.26
N GLN A 50 5.15 -2.34 3.38
CA GLN A 50 4.52 -3.59 3.77
C GLN A 50 3.02 -3.43 3.59
N ILE A 51 2.43 -4.31 2.81
CA ILE A 51 1.01 -4.23 2.48
C ILE A 51 0.32 -5.45 3.06
N ALA A 52 -0.74 -5.21 3.83
CA ALA A 52 -1.55 -6.26 4.42
C ALA A 52 -2.95 -6.22 3.85
N GLN A 53 -3.53 -7.39 3.65
CA GLN A 53 -4.95 -7.50 3.35
C GLN A 53 -5.51 -8.62 4.21
N ASN A 54 -6.75 -8.41 4.70
CA ASN A 54 -7.41 -9.36 5.59
C ASN A 54 -6.56 -9.68 6.83
N ASN A 55 -5.88 -8.65 7.37
CA ASN A 55 -5.04 -8.75 8.56
C ASN A 55 -3.78 -9.63 8.39
N HIS A 56 -3.36 -9.87 7.15
CA HIS A 56 -2.13 -10.59 6.85
C HIS A 56 -1.21 -9.74 6.00
N ILE A 57 0.05 -9.63 6.40
CA ILE A 57 1.05 -9.00 5.56
C ILE A 57 1.32 -9.94 4.40
N GLU A 58 1.18 -9.42 3.19
CA GLU A 58 1.26 -10.22 1.99
C GLU A 58 2.60 -10.05 1.27
N SER A 59 3.02 -11.10 0.58
CA SER A 59 4.18 -11.01 -0.29
C SER A 59 3.80 -10.29 -1.59
N SER A 60 4.80 -9.82 -2.32
CA SER A 60 4.54 -9.12 -3.58
C SER A 60 3.87 -10.02 -4.63
N GLU A 61 4.02 -11.33 -4.49
CA GLU A 61 3.43 -12.29 -5.43
C GLU A 61 1.97 -12.58 -5.13
N ALA A 62 1.49 -12.21 -3.95
CA ALA A 62 0.12 -12.50 -3.56
C ALA A 62 -0.86 -11.70 -4.42
N PRO A 63 -2.03 -12.27 -4.72
CA PRO A 63 -3.03 -11.53 -5.49
C PRO A 63 -3.64 -10.40 -4.65
N LEU A 64 -3.97 -9.31 -5.33
CA LEU A 64 -4.70 -8.22 -4.72
C LEU A 64 -6.19 -8.58 -4.76
N SER A 65 -6.67 -9.17 -3.69
CA SER A 65 -8.02 -9.72 -3.65
C SER A 65 -8.97 -8.99 -2.71
N SER A 66 -8.45 -8.14 -1.85
CA SER A 66 -9.26 -7.40 -0.90
C SER A 66 -9.64 -6.04 -1.46
N LYS A 67 -10.77 -5.50 -1.02
CA LYS A 67 -11.18 -4.15 -1.38
C LYS A 67 -10.54 -3.09 -0.48
N GLY A 68 -9.86 -3.51 0.56
CA GLY A 68 -9.16 -2.62 1.45
C GLY A 68 -7.80 -3.20 1.81
N VAL A 69 -6.80 -2.35 1.85
CA VAL A 69 -5.46 -2.77 2.22
C VAL A 69 -4.90 -1.82 3.28
N ASP A 70 -4.01 -2.36 4.11
CA ASP A 70 -3.29 -1.58 5.09
C ASP A 70 -1.84 -1.48 4.62
N VAL A 71 -1.30 -0.27 4.63
CA VAL A 71 0.06 -0.03 4.18
C VAL A 71 0.88 0.49 5.35
N PHE A 72 1.97 -0.19 5.61
CA PHE A 72 2.86 0.12 6.72
C PHE A 72 4.22 0.58 6.22
N PRO A 73 4.89 1.49 6.95
CA PRO A 73 6.25 1.86 6.60
C PRO A 73 7.19 0.70 6.89
N PRO A 74 8.40 0.73 6.33
CA PRO A 74 9.37 -0.31 6.64
C PRO A 74 9.69 -0.27 8.13
N PHE A 75 9.76 -1.43 8.74
CA PHE A 75 10.20 -1.49 10.13
C PHE A 75 11.69 -1.25 10.13
N SER A 76 12.10 -0.14 10.73
CA SER A 76 13.52 0.08 10.94
C SER A 76 13.99 -1.00 11.90
N GLY A 77 14.94 -1.79 11.49
CA GLY A 77 15.40 -2.97 12.20
C GLY A 77 15.75 -2.77 13.67
N GLY A 78 15.04 -1.94 14.25
CA GLY A 78 15.17 -1.78 15.69
C GLY A 78 13.87 -2.14 16.19
#